data_0ccdbd7397149f62cc75c1630e0496b7
#
_entry.id   0ccdbd7397149f62cc75c1630e0496b7
#
_cell.length_a   1.000
_cell.length_b   1.000
_cell.length_c   1.000
_cell.angle_alpha   90.00
_cell.angle_beta   90.00
_cell.angle_gamma   90.00
#
_symmetry.space_group_name_H-M   'P 1'
#
loop_
_entity.id
_entity.type
_entity.pdbx_description
1 polymer ?
#
loop_
_entity_poly.entity_id
_entity_poly.type
_entity_poly.pdbx_seq_one_letter_code
_entity_poly.pdbx_strand_id
1 'polypeptide(L)'
;MQTQHKIIFGSSQQMIDLEDGSVQLMVTSPPYPMIAMWDELFCKADPKIAELFQKLNAKGEDQTVREIYNAMHNYLSEVWAETFRVLVDGGIACINIGDATRTINGKFQLYPNHSRITEVCEKIGFTTLPYILWKKPTNKPMYKGKGAFLGSGFLPPNAYVTIDCEFILLFRKGKLRKFPPKDALRYESVFKKIERDEWFSQIWSLKGTRQTVTDLERRTAAYPEEIAHRLIRMFSVKGELVLDPFLGSGTTTKIAIQNERNSIGYETDLNLLPVITKKTENHAKEAIVKIKKREKN
;
A
#
# COMPACT_ATOMS: atom_id res chain seq x y z
N MET A 1 -18.53 1.70 -19.57
CA MET A 1 -19.26 2.35 -18.45
C MET A 1 -18.52 3.60 -18.04
N GLN A 2 -19.18 4.75 -17.88
CA GLN A 2 -18.54 5.95 -17.33
C GLN A 2 -18.36 5.76 -15.81
N THR A 3 -17.14 5.96 -15.30
CA THR A 3 -16.79 5.76 -13.89
C THR A 3 -16.56 7.09 -13.17
N GLN A 4 -16.70 7.08 -11.85
CA GLN A 4 -16.52 8.25 -11.00
C GLN A 4 -15.31 8.05 -10.08
N HIS A 5 -14.45 9.08 -10.01
CA HIS A 5 -13.24 9.05 -9.23
C HIS A 5 -13.13 10.29 -8.36
N LYS A 6 -12.78 10.09 -7.10
CA LYS A 6 -12.62 11.18 -6.13
C LYS A 6 -11.20 11.14 -5.56
N ILE A 7 -10.50 12.24 -5.63
CA ILE A 7 -9.18 12.41 -5.04
C ILE A 7 -9.30 13.43 -3.92
N ILE A 8 -8.92 13.04 -2.71
CA ILE A 8 -9.02 13.86 -1.52
C ILE A 8 -7.62 14.16 -1.02
N PHE A 9 -7.24 15.43 -1.03
CA PHE A 9 -6.03 15.87 -0.37
C PHE A 9 -6.29 16.09 1.11
N GLY A 10 -5.85 15.12 1.93
CA GLY A 10 -6.03 15.08 3.38
C GLY A 10 -5.67 13.72 3.96
N SER A 11 -5.62 13.62 5.28
CA SER A 11 -5.34 12.35 5.97
C SER A 11 -6.47 11.34 5.78
N SER A 12 -6.09 10.08 5.62
CA SER A 12 -7.01 8.93 5.60
C SER A 12 -7.30 8.32 6.98
N GLN A 13 -6.74 8.87 8.06
CA GLN A 13 -7.06 8.43 9.42
C GLN A 13 -8.52 8.69 9.80
N GLN A 14 -9.19 9.60 9.07
CA GLN A 14 -10.63 9.86 9.19
C GLN A 14 -11.23 10.01 7.81
N MET A 15 -11.90 8.96 7.32
CA MET A 15 -12.49 8.93 5.99
C MET A 15 -13.95 9.43 6.01
N ILE A 16 -14.17 10.65 6.48
CA ILE A 16 -15.51 11.29 6.62
C ILE A 16 -16.27 11.44 5.28
N ASP A 17 -15.58 11.32 4.16
CA ASP A 17 -16.15 11.36 2.81
C ASP A 17 -16.74 10.01 2.37
N LEU A 18 -16.65 8.98 3.22
CA LEU A 18 -17.13 7.64 2.99
C LEU A 18 -18.07 7.19 4.11
N GLU A 19 -19.20 6.64 3.71
CA GLU A 19 -20.14 6.01 4.62
C GLU A 19 -19.64 4.61 5.05
N ASP A 20 -20.14 4.12 6.18
CA ASP A 20 -19.89 2.76 6.64
C ASP A 20 -20.35 1.76 5.59
N GLY A 21 -19.54 0.75 5.31
CA GLY A 21 -19.93 -0.30 4.38
C GLY A 21 -20.21 0.16 2.94
N SER A 22 -19.49 1.18 2.45
CA SER A 22 -19.69 1.73 1.10
C SER A 22 -18.64 1.30 0.09
N VAL A 23 -17.51 0.72 0.52
CA VAL A 23 -16.36 0.34 -0.32
C VAL A 23 -16.27 -1.17 -0.48
N GLN A 24 -16.04 -1.66 -1.68
CA GLN A 24 -15.94 -3.10 -1.94
C GLN A 24 -14.51 -3.63 -1.89
N LEU A 25 -13.54 -2.79 -2.22
CA LEU A 25 -12.14 -3.18 -2.29
C LEU A 25 -11.23 -2.03 -1.82
N MET A 26 -10.23 -2.31 -1.01
CA MET A 26 -9.10 -1.42 -0.77
C MET A 26 -7.84 -2.02 -1.38
N VAL A 27 -7.08 -1.22 -2.14
CA VAL A 27 -5.77 -1.58 -2.69
C VAL A 27 -4.81 -0.44 -2.42
N THR A 28 -3.73 -0.73 -1.69
CA THR A 28 -2.79 0.32 -1.29
C THR A 28 -1.37 -0.21 -1.05
N SER A 29 -0.42 0.72 -1.05
CA SER A 29 0.93 0.54 -0.52
C SER A 29 1.23 1.73 0.40
N PRO A 30 1.17 1.56 1.72
CA PRO A 30 1.39 2.63 2.68
C PRO A 30 2.86 3.06 2.70
N PRO A 31 3.22 4.17 3.36
CA PRO A 31 4.60 4.43 3.72
C PRO A 31 5.12 3.29 4.62
N TYR A 32 6.31 2.76 4.31
CA TYR A 32 6.86 1.60 5.01
C TYR A 32 7.58 2.03 6.29
N PRO A 33 7.11 1.64 7.49
CA PRO A 33 7.78 1.95 8.74
C PRO A 33 9.25 1.52 8.73
N MET A 34 10.11 2.35 9.30
CA MET A 34 11.57 2.16 9.42
C MET A 34 12.35 2.16 8.09
N ILE A 35 11.74 2.43 6.94
CA ILE A 35 12.46 2.78 5.72
C ILE A 35 12.70 4.29 5.73
N ALA A 36 13.98 4.70 5.75
CA ALA A 36 14.41 6.08 6.00
C ALA A 36 13.76 7.13 5.09
N MET A 37 13.42 6.80 3.85
CA MET A 37 12.76 7.72 2.94
C MET A 37 11.36 8.18 3.41
N TRP A 38 10.73 7.45 4.33
CA TRP A 38 9.41 7.75 4.87
C TRP A 38 9.43 8.44 6.24
N ASP A 39 10.63 8.57 6.88
CA ASP A 39 10.75 9.16 8.21
C ASP A 39 10.14 10.58 8.25
N GLU A 40 10.43 11.42 7.26
CA GLU A 40 9.93 12.79 7.19
C GLU A 40 8.39 12.84 7.07
N LEU A 41 7.79 11.93 6.31
CA LEU A 41 6.34 11.82 6.18
C LEU A 41 5.70 11.47 7.52
N PHE A 42 6.21 10.46 8.22
CA PHE A 42 5.71 10.07 9.53
C PHE A 42 5.89 11.19 10.57
N CYS A 43 7.04 11.87 10.57
CA CYS A 43 7.29 13.01 11.48
C CYS A 43 6.34 14.19 11.22
N LYS A 44 5.97 14.43 9.96
CA LYS A 44 4.97 15.49 9.62
C LYS A 44 3.55 15.08 9.97
N ALA A 45 3.25 13.79 9.91
CA ALA A 45 1.93 13.25 10.18
C ALA A 45 1.62 13.13 11.68
N ASP A 46 2.63 12.83 12.50
CA ASP A 46 2.50 12.68 13.96
C ASP A 46 3.70 13.32 14.69
N PRO A 47 3.46 14.45 15.42
CA PRO A 47 4.50 15.13 16.18
C PRO A 47 5.23 14.23 17.19
N LYS A 48 4.55 13.23 17.75
CA LYS A 48 5.15 12.28 18.68
C LYS A 48 6.28 11.48 18.03
N ILE A 49 6.14 11.13 16.75
CA ILE A 49 7.18 10.43 16.00
C ILE A 49 8.40 11.36 15.83
N ALA A 50 8.17 12.64 15.52
CA ALA A 50 9.24 13.62 15.42
C ALA A 50 10.03 13.77 16.72
N GLU A 51 9.33 13.85 17.86
CA GLU A 51 9.95 13.91 19.20
C GLU A 51 10.79 12.67 19.49
N LEU A 52 10.32 11.49 19.14
CA LEU A 52 11.05 10.23 19.33
C LEU A 52 12.32 10.19 18.47
N PHE A 53 12.29 10.68 17.23
CA PHE A 53 13.50 10.81 16.42
C PHE A 53 14.50 11.80 17.00
N GLN A 54 14.06 12.92 17.59
CA GLN A 54 14.94 13.85 18.29
C GLN A 54 15.61 13.19 19.51
N LYS A 55 14.85 12.44 20.32
CA LYS A 55 15.40 11.66 21.44
C LYS A 55 16.42 10.64 20.98
N LEU A 56 16.14 9.92 19.89
CA LEU A 56 17.06 8.93 19.33
C LEU A 56 18.39 9.58 18.94
N ASN A 57 18.35 10.73 18.27
CA ASN A 57 19.55 11.47 17.86
C ASN A 57 20.35 12.01 19.05
N ALA A 58 19.70 12.30 20.18
CA ALA A 58 20.36 12.81 21.39
C ALA A 58 20.95 11.73 22.28
N LYS A 59 20.30 10.57 22.41
CA LYS A 59 20.65 9.53 23.40
C LYS A 59 20.96 8.16 22.81
N GLY A 60 20.47 7.86 21.60
CA GLY A 60 20.76 6.61 20.90
C GLY A 60 20.23 5.33 21.56
N GLU A 61 19.16 5.41 22.36
CA GLU A 61 18.65 4.26 23.12
C GLU A 61 17.86 3.28 22.25
N ASP A 62 18.10 1.97 22.38
CA ASP A 62 17.38 0.91 21.66
C ASP A 62 15.86 0.94 21.95
N GLN A 63 15.48 1.32 23.16
CA GLN A 63 14.07 1.47 23.55
C GLN A 63 13.36 2.52 22.69
N THR A 64 14.01 3.65 22.43
CA THR A 64 13.47 4.72 21.58
C THR A 64 13.24 4.24 20.14
N VAL A 65 14.09 3.36 19.62
CA VAL A 65 13.91 2.76 18.29
C VAL A 65 12.63 1.92 18.21
N ARG A 66 12.35 1.14 19.25
CA ARG A 66 11.10 0.35 19.35
C ARG A 66 9.87 1.24 19.48
N GLU A 67 9.98 2.33 20.21
CA GLU A 67 8.89 3.32 20.36
C GLU A 67 8.58 4.00 19.03
N ILE A 68 9.61 4.37 18.22
CA ILE A 68 9.41 4.91 16.87
C ILE A 68 8.66 3.91 15.98
N TYR A 69 9.12 2.65 15.93
CA TYR A 69 8.49 1.60 15.16
C TYR A 69 7.02 1.39 15.55
N ASN A 70 6.74 1.35 16.85
CA ASN A 70 5.38 1.23 17.36
C ASN A 70 4.51 2.46 17.01
N ALA A 71 5.05 3.66 17.14
CA ALA A 71 4.32 4.89 16.83
C ALA A 71 3.96 4.98 15.33
N MET A 72 4.88 4.61 14.42
CA MET A 72 4.60 4.53 12.98
C MET A 72 3.46 3.54 12.68
N HIS A 73 3.47 2.37 13.31
CA HIS A 73 2.39 1.39 13.14
C HIS A 73 1.08 1.80 13.79
N ASN A 74 1.11 2.54 14.91
CA ASN A 74 -0.11 3.09 15.51
C ASN A 74 -0.77 4.12 14.58
N TYR A 75 0.03 5.00 13.94
CA TYR A 75 -0.47 5.90 12.90
C TYR A 75 -1.18 5.13 11.77
N LEU A 76 -0.57 4.06 11.25
CA LEU A 76 -1.18 3.23 10.22
C LEU A 76 -2.43 2.49 10.71
N SER A 77 -2.47 2.11 12.00
CA SER A 77 -3.59 1.35 12.56
C SER A 77 -4.92 2.11 12.52
N GLU A 78 -4.89 3.44 12.63
CA GLU A 78 -6.07 4.29 12.48
C GLU A 78 -6.64 4.20 11.06
N VAL A 79 -5.76 4.16 10.06
CA VAL A 79 -6.17 3.98 8.65
C VAL A 79 -6.76 2.59 8.42
N TRP A 80 -6.22 1.55 9.07
CA TRP A 80 -6.78 0.20 8.96
C TRP A 80 -8.14 0.09 9.64
N ALA A 81 -8.35 0.77 10.77
CA ALA A 81 -9.64 0.85 11.45
C ALA A 81 -10.70 1.55 10.58
N GLU A 82 -10.35 2.69 9.97
CA GLU A 82 -11.23 3.38 9.03
C GLU A 82 -11.51 2.55 7.77
N THR A 83 -10.49 1.85 7.24
CA THR A 83 -10.68 0.90 6.13
C THR A 83 -11.69 -0.19 6.52
N PHE A 84 -11.59 -0.74 7.72
CA PHE A 84 -12.55 -1.74 8.20
C PHE A 84 -13.97 -1.15 8.30
N ARG A 85 -14.11 0.05 8.80
CA ARG A 85 -15.42 0.73 8.90
C ARG A 85 -16.07 0.87 7.53
N VAL A 86 -15.35 1.41 6.55
CA VAL A 86 -15.90 1.74 5.23
C VAL A 86 -16.08 0.55 4.30
N LEU A 87 -15.37 -0.56 4.53
CA LEU A 87 -15.57 -1.77 3.72
C LEU A 87 -16.95 -2.39 3.96
N VAL A 88 -17.57 -2.87 2.89
CA VAL A 88 -18.76 -3.71 2.97
C VAL A 88 -18.48 -5.04 3.66
N ASP A 89 -19.49 -5.72 4.16
CA ASP A 89 -19.34 -7.12 4.60
C ASP A 89 -18.88 -7.99 3.39
N GLY A 90 -17.80 -8.74 3.56
CA GLY A 90 -17.12 -9.48 2.49
C GLY A 90 -16.22 -8.64 1.58
N GLY A 91 -16.05 -7.35 1.85
CA GLY A 91 -15.07 -6.50 1.20
C GLY A 91 -13.63 -6.93 1.52
N ILE A 92 -12.73 -6.69 0.57
CA ILE A 92 -11.33 -7.12 0.66
C ILE A 92 -10.41 -5.90 0.82
N ALA A 93 -9.42 -6.03 1.69
CA ALA A 93 -8.31 -5.10 1.80
C ALA A 93 -7.01 -5.76 1.31
N CYS A 94 -6.33 -5.14 0.35
CA CYS A 94 -5.06 -5.57 -0.22
C CYS A 94 -3.98 -4.55 0.15
N ILE A 95 -2.98 -4.95 0.93
CA ILE A 95 -1.90 -4.07 1.41
C ILE A 95 -0.57 -4.60 0.88
N ASN A 96 0.06 -3.88 -0.03
CA ASN A 96 1.44 -4.17 -0.43
C ASN A 96 2.41 -3.54 0.57
N ILE A 97 3.27 -4.34 1.16
CA ILE A 97 4.22 -3.90 2.18
C ILE A 97 5.53 -4.68 2.10
N GLY A 98 6.65 -3.99 2.23
CA GLY A 98 7.96 -4.59 2.42
C GLY A 98 8.41 -4.51 3.88
N ASP A 99 9.15 -5.51 4.31
CA ASP A 99 9.89 -5.43 5.56
C ASP A 99 11.08 -4.47 5.40
N ALA A 100 11.44 -3.82 6.48
CA ALA A 100 12.56 -2.89 6.50
C ALA A 100 13.77 -3.48 7.20
N THR A 101 14.97 -3.16 6.70
CA THR A 101 16.21 -3.34 7.45
C THR A 101 16.84 -1.98 7.72
N ARG A 102 17.29 -1.77 8.93
CA ARG A 102 17.95 -0.52 9.31
C ARG A 102 19.07 -0.78 10.29
N THR A 103 20.18 -0.07 10.11
CA THR A 103 21.27 -0.04 11.10
C THR A 103 21.16 1.26 11.88
N ILE A 104 20.96 1.16 13.18
CA ILE A 104 20.90 2.29 14.11
C ILE A 104 21.91 2.02 15.22
N ASN A 105 22.77 2.98 15.51
CA ASN A 105 23.81 2.84 16.54
C ASN A 105 24.70 1.59 16.38
N GLY A 106 25.02 1.24 15.14
CA GLY A 106 25.82 0.04 14.81
C GLY A 106 25.08 -1.29 14.92
N LYS A 107 23.81 -1.31 15.34
CA LYS A 107 22.97 -2.50 15.41
C LYS A 107 22.11 -2.61 14.16
N PHE A 108 22.30 -3.68 13.39
CA PHE A 108 21.44 -4.05 12.28
C PHE A 108 20.21 -4.80 12.79
N GLN A 109 19.04 -4.42 12.30
CA GLN A 109 17.79 -5.06 12.66
C GLN A 109 16.83 -5.13 11.49
N LEU A 110 16.06 -6.24 11.42
CA LEU A 110 14.89 -6.39 10.58
C LEU A 110 13.64 -5.87 11.32
N TYR A 111 12.80 -5.14 10.62
CA TYR A 111 11.49 -4.65 11.07
C TYR A 111 10.40 -5.35 10.25
N PRO A 112 9.74 -6.38 10.80
CA PRO A 112 8.78 -7.20 10.07
C PRO A 112 7.42 -6.49 9.96
N ASN A 113 7.32 -5.53 9.05
CA ASN A 113 6.12 -4.72 8.84
C ASN A 113 4.89 -5.57 8.48
N HIS A 114 5.07 -6.60 7.63
CA HIS A 114 3.98 -7.49 7.24
C HIS A 114 3.32 -8.18 8.43
N SER A 115 4.12 -8.71 9.36
CA SER A 115 3.62 -9.37 10.58
C SER A 115 2.87 -8.40 11.47
N ARG A 116 3.42 -7.17 11.64
CA ARG A 116 2.81 -6.16 12.50
C ARG A 116 1.47 -5.68 11.96
N ILE A 117 1.38 -5.45 10.65
CA ILE A 117 0.11 -5.08 10.00
C ILE A 117 -0.90 -6.22 10.13
N THR A 118 -0.49 -7.48 9.94
CA THR A 118 -1.37 -8.64 10.10
C THR A 118 -1.96 -8.70 11.50
N GLU A 119 -1.12 -8.61 12.54
CA GLU A 119 -1.55 -8.60 13.95
C GLU A 119 -2.58 -7.48 14.24
N VAL A 120 -2.32 -6.27 13.73
CA VAL A 120 -3.21 -5.12 13.94
C VAL A 120 -4.54 -5.31 13.21
N CYS A 121 -4.52 -5.75 11.95
CA CYS A 121 -5.74 -6.00 11.18
C CYS A 121 -6.61 -7.09 11.81
N GLU A 122 -6.02 -8.16 12.33
CA GLU A 122 -6.76 -9.21 13.06
C GLU A 122 -7.41 -8.67 14.35
N LYS A 123 -6.71 -7.83 15.11
CA LYS A 123 -7.26 -7.16 16.30
C LYS A 123 -8.42 -6.21 15.97
N ILE A 124 -8.41 -5.57 14.79
CA ILE A 124 -9.51 -4.74 14.30
C ILE A 124 -10.74 -5.58 13.93
N GLY A 125 -10.55 -6.85 13.57
CA GLY A 125 -11.63 -7.78 13.22
C GLY A 125 -11.61 -8.30 11.78
N PHE A 126 -10.55 -8.04 11.03
CA PHE A 126 -10.34 -8.65 9.72
C PHE A 126 -10.07 -10.15 9.83
N THR A 127 -10.51 -10.90 8.83
CA THR A 127 -10.05 -12.27 8.59
C THR A 127 -8.85 -12.23 7.66
N THR A 128 -7.70 -12.72 8.11
CA THR A 128 -6.50 -12.86 7.27
C THR A 128 -6.69 -13.95 6.24
N LEU A 129 -6.35 -13.66 5.00
CA LEU A 129 -6.37 -14.58 3.88
C LEU A 129 -4.93 -14.94 3.47
N PRO A 130 -4.71 -16.01 2.68
CA PRO A 130 -3.38 -16.30 2.14
C PRO A 130 -2.82 -15.10 1.38
N TYR A 131 -1.66 -14.61 1.78
CA TYR A 131 -0.98 -13.48 1.15
C TYR A 131 -0.23 -13.91 -0.11
N ILE A 132 0.11 -12.92 -0.95
CA ILE A 132 0.91 -13.10 -2.16
C ILE A 132 2.31 -12.55 -1.90
N LEU A 133 3.33 -13.26 -2.36
CA LEU A 133 4.72 -12.82 -2.37
C LEU A 133 5.02 -12.19 -3.74
N TRP A 134 5.25 -10.88 -3.74
CA TRP A 134 5.77 -10.21 -4.91
C TRP A 134 7.28 -10.29 -4.94
N LYS A 135 7.81 -11.23 -5.76
CA LYS A 135 9.23 -11.38 -5.99
C LYS A 135 9.71 -10.32 -6.98
N LYS A 136 10.62 -9.46 -6.51
CA LYS A 136 11.28 -8.47 -7.34
C LYS A 136 12.45 -9.12 -8.07
N PRO A 137 12.57 -9.04 -9.41
CA PRO A 137 13.78 -9.45 -10.09
C PRO A 137 14.91 -8.50 -9.65
N THR A 138 15.76 -8.98 -8.77
CA THR A 138 16.95 -8.24 -8.34
C THR A 138 18.00 -8.36 -9.44
N ASN A 139 18.39 -7.23 -10.01
CA ASN A 139 19.61 -7.16 -10.80
C ASN A 139 20.78 -7.39 -9.85
N LYS A 140 21.31 -8.61 -9.81
CA LYS A 140 22.49 -9.07 -9.05
C LYS A 140 22.61 -8.49 -7.64
N PRO A 141 22.77 -9.28 -6.60
CA PRO A 141 23.06 -8.77 -5.28
C PRO A 141 24.26 -7.84 -5.38
N MET A 142 24.08 -6.56 -5.05
CA MET A 142 25.18 -5.60 -5.04
C MET A 142 26.05 -5.88 -3.80
N TYR A 143 26.95 -6.82 -3.93
CA TYR A 143 27.98 -7.12 -2.90
C TYR A 143 28.99 -5.99 -2.69
N LYS A 144 28.87 -4.88 -3.43
CA LYS A 144 29.76 -3.72 -3.39
C LYS A 144 29.04 -2.48 -2.87
N GLY A 145 28.43 -2.53 -1.67
CA GLY A 145 27.83 -1.35 -1.10
C GLY A 145 27.90 -1.35 0.42
N LYS A 146 28.27 -0.24 1.01
CA LYS A 146 28.14 0.00 2.44
C LYS A 146 26.64 -0.03 2.77
N GLY A 147 26.11 -1.16 3.24
CA GLY A 147 24.81 -1.15 3.88
C GLY A 147 23.80 -2.25 3.57
N ALA A 148 23.97 -3.08 2.53
CA ALA A 148 22.97 -4.11 2.23
C ALA A 148 23.31 -5.49 2.82
N PHE A 149 24.56 -5.75 3.12
CA PHE A 149 25.02 -7.04 3.66
C PHE A 149 25.97 -6.84 4.82
N LEU A 150 25.60 -7.38 5.95
CA LEU A 150 26.50 -7.63 7.06
C LEU A 150 27.06 -9.04 6.90
N GLY A 151 28.38 -9.16 6.83
CA GLY A 151 29.04 -10.43 6.76
C GLY A 151 30.20 -10.46 5.78
N SER A 152 30.97 -11.53 5.84
CA SER A 152 32.17 -11.76 5.03
C SER A 152 31.88 -12.15 3.57
N GLY A 153 30.64 -12.07 3.14
CA GLY A 153 30.18 -12.45 1.79
C GLY A 153 30.19 -13.96 1.55
N PHE A 154 31.35 -14.58 1.55
CA PHE A 154 31.50 -16.02 1.25
C PHE A 154 31.87 -16.88 2.47
N LEU A 155 32.21 -16.26 3.58
CA LEU A 155 32.67 -17.00 4.77
C LEU A 155 31.59 -17.05 5.86
N PRO A 156 31.13 -18.24 6.28
CA PRO A 156 30.21 -18.39 7.39
C PRO A 156 30.88 -17.96 8.72
N PRO A 157 30.11 -17.75 9.80
CA PRO A 157 28.65 -17.84 9.90
C PRO A 157 27.89 -16.52 9.65
N ASN A 158 28.60 -15.41 9.38
CA ASN A 158 28.05 -14.06 9.37
C ASN A 158 27.50 -13.69 8.00
N ALA A 159 26.33 -14.22 7.65
CA ALA A 159 25.64 -13.92 6.40
C ALA A 159 24.18 -13.52 6.65
N TYR A 160 23.66 -12.63 5.80
CA TYR A 160 22.26 -12.23 5.81
C TYR A 160 21.60 -12.58 4.47
N VAL A 161 20.34 -12.98 4.55
CA VAL A 161 19.52 -13.25 3.36
C VAL A 161 19.06 -11.91 2.77
N THR A 162 19.12 -11.79 1.45
CA THR A 162 18.60 -10.60 0.74
C THR A 162 17.08 -10.58 0.80
N ILE A 163 16.50 -9.41 1.11
CA ILE A 163 15.06 -9.19 1.01
C ILE A 163 14.75 -8.88 -0.45
N ASP A 164 14.29 -9.87 -1.21
CA ASP A 164 13.91 -9.74 -2.63
C ASP A 164 12.41 -9.85 -2.87
N CYS A 165 11.62 -9.99 -1.81
CA CYS A 165 10.17 -10.05 -1.87
C CYS A 165 9.51 -8.93 -1.06
N GLU A 166 8.33 -8.51 -1.53
CA GLU A 166 7.34 -7.79 -0.72
C GLU A 166 6.12 -8.66 -0.52
N PHE A 167 5.29 -8.31 0.45
CA PHE A 167 4.08 -9.03 0.83
C PHE A 167 2.86 -8.25 0.34
N ILE A 168 1.96 -8.90 -0.39
CA ILE A 168 0.62 -8.39 -0.65
C ILE A 168 -0.30 -9.09 0.33
N LEU A 169 -0.57 -8.43 1.45
CA LEU A 169 -1.43 -8.93 2.50
C LEU A 169 -2.89 -8.81 2.07
N LEU A 170 -3.66 -9.85 2.29
CA LEU A 170 -5.07 -9.94 1.93
C LEU A 170 -5.92 -10.14 3.17
N PHE A 171 -6.88 -9.25 3.37
CA PHE A 171 -7.79 -9.29 4.50
C PHE A 171 -9.23 -9.19 4.03
N ARG A 172 -10.16 -9.84 4.72
CA ARG A 172 -11.60 -9.76 4.46
C ARG A 172 -12.35 -9.27 5.69
N LYS A 173 -13.26 -8.34 5.49
CA LYS A 173 -14.26 -7.98 6.50
C LYS A 173 -15.43 -8.98 6.45
N GLY A 174 -15.71 -9.61 7.58
CA GLY A 174 -16.87 -10.47 7.75
C GLY A 174 -16.99 -11.66 6.78
N LYS A 175 -18.21 -11.96 6.33
CA LYS A 175 -18.54 -13.14 5.52
C LYS A 175 -18.31 -12.88 4.03
N LEU A 176 -18.30 -13.95 3.22
CA LEU A 176 -18.23 -13.83 1.75
C LEU A 176 -19.43 -13.05 1.20
N ARG A 177 -19.17 -12.16 0.25
CA ARG A 177 -20.23 -11.45 -0.48
C ARG A 177 -21.10 -12.43 -1.27
N LYS A 178 -22.39 -12.19 -1.22
CA LYS A 178 -23.38 -12.92 -2.03
C LYS A 178 -23.81 -12.04 -3.21
N PHE A 179 -23.97 -12.64 -4.35
CA PHE A 179 -24.45 -11.98 -5.56
C PHE A 179 -25.76 -12.64 -6.02
N PRO A 180 -26.68 -11.88 -6.61
CA PRO A 180 -27.87 -12.46 -7.24
C PRO A 180 -27.46 -13.49 -8.30
N PRO A 181 -28.30 -14.53 -8.53
CA PRO A 181 -28.09 -15.43 -9.65
C PRO A 181 -28.05 -14.63 -10.97
N LYS A 182 -27.09 -14.94 -11.84
CA LYS A 182 -26.91 -14.28 -13.16
C LYS A 182 -26.64 -12.77 -13.08
N ASP A 183 -25.97 -12.30 -12.03
CA ASP A 183 -25.52 -10.90 -11.94
C ASP A 183 -24.67 -10.51 -13.14
N ALA A 184 -25.15 -9.58 -13.96
CA ALA A 184 -24.55 -9.21 -15.25
C ALA A 184 -23.13 -8.65 -15.06
N LEU A 185 -22.91 -7.74 -14.08
CA LEU A 185 -21.61 -7.10 -13.85
C LEU A 185 -20.57 -8.12 -13.39
N ARG A 186 -20.98 -9.12 -12.62
CA ARG A 186 -20.11 -10.21 -12.22
C ARG A 186 -19.68 -11.07 -13.41
N TYR A 187 -20.61 -11.40 -14.32
CA TYR A 187 -20.27 -12.14 -15.54
C TYR A 187 -19.41 -11.32 -16.51
N GLU A 188 -19.60 -10.01 -16.61
CA GLU A 188 -18.75 -9.13 -17.40
C GLU A 188 -17.34 -8.94 -16.78
N SER A 189 -17.18 -9.31 -15.51
CA SER A 189 -15.90 -9.22 -14.77
C SER A 189 -15.12 -10.55 -14.77
N VAL A 190 -15.55 -11.55 -15.54
CA VAL A 190 -14.95 -12.89 -15.61
C VAL A 190 -13.46 -12.84 -15.98
N PHE A 191 -12.70 -13.78 -15.42
CA PHE A 191 -11.29 -13.98 -15.78
C PHE A 191 -11.15 -14.83 -17.03
N LYS A 192 -10.15 -14.52 -17.84
CA LYS A 192 -9.66 -15.46 -18.85
C LYS A 192 -8.92 -16.61 -18.13
N LYS A 193 -8.90 -17.79 -18.76
CA LYS A 193 -8.22 -18.97 -18.18
C LYS A 193 -6.76 -18.65 -17.80
N ILE A 194 -6.03 -17.98 -18.72
CA ILE A 194 -4.63 -17.63 -18.50
C ILE A 194 -4.45 -16.65 -17.31
N GLU A 195 -5.35 -15.67 -17.17
CA GLU A 195 -5.33 -14.73 -16.04
C GLU A 195 -5.54 -15.48 -14.72
N ARG A 196 -6.51 -16.39 -14.66
CA ARG A 196 -6.77 -17.21 -13.49
C ARG A 196 -5.57 -18.09 -13.14
N ASP A 197 -4.99 -18.79 -14.11
CA ASP A 197 -3.91 -19.72 -13.86
C ASP A 197 -2.63 -19.00 -13.39
N GLU A 198 -2.40 -17.77 -13.83
CA GLU A 198 -1.25 -16.95 -13.45
C GLU A 198 -1.47 -16.16 -12.14
N TRP A 199 -2.65 -15.51 -12.00
CA TRP A 199 -2.86 -14.54 -10.91
C TRP A 199 -3.17 -15.19 -9.56
N PHE A 200 -3.72 -16.39 -9.55
CA PHE A 200 -4.04 -17.12 -8.31
C PHE A 200 -2.85 -17.91 -7.74
N SER A 201 -1.64 -17.68 -8.27
CA SER A 201 -0.39 -18.16 -7.67
C SER A 201 0.00 -17.31 -6.47
N GLN A 202 0.59 -17.96 -5.47
CA GLN A 202 1.11 -17.26 -4.28
C GLN A 202 2.35 -16.41 -4.60
N ILE A 203 3.09 -16.72 -5.66
CA ILE A 203 4.31 -16.00 -6.03
C ILE A 203 4.09 -15.25 -7.32
N TRP A 204 4.23 -13.92 -7.28
CA TRP A 204 4.22 -13.06 -8.45
C TRP A 204 5.61 -12.54 -8.76
N SER A 205 6.17 -12.94 -9.90
CA SER A 205 7.45 -12.43 -10.39
C SER A 205 7.21 -11.24 -11.33
N LEU A 206 7.09 -10.04 -10.78
CA LEU A 206 6.80 -8.82 -11.54
C LEU A 206 7.95 -7.82 -11.42
N LYS A 207 8.33 -7.21 -12.56
CA LYS A 207 9.33 -6.14 -12.56
C LYS A 207 8.80 -4.92 -11.80
N GLY A 208 9.62 -4.37 -10.91
CA GLY A 208 9.32 -3.09 -10.26
C GLY A 208 9.21 -1.96 -11.29
N THR A 209 8.49 -0.91 -10.94
CA THR A 209 8.40 0.30 -11.77
C THR A 209 9.78 0.98 -11.84
N ARG A 210 10.26 1.30 -13.04
CA ARG A 210 11.45 2.16 -13.17
C ARG A 210 11.06 3.57 -12.71
N GLN A 211 11.66 4.01 -11.62
CA GLN A 211 11.52 5.38 -11.12
C GLN A 211 12.42 6.32 -11.95
N THR A 212 12.02 6.65 -13.18
CA THR A 212 12.94 7.22 -14.15
C THR A 212 12.71 8.68 -14.49
N VAL A 213 11.62 9.33 -14.05
CA VAL A 213 11.24 10.59 -14.70
C VAL A 213 11.42 11.85 -13.84
N THR A 214 11.04 11.84 -12.56
CA THR A 214 11.22 13.03 -11.70
C THR A 214 11.58 12.62 -10.26
N ASP A 215 12.22 13.54 -9.52
CA ASP A 215 12.49 13.34 -8.09
C ASP A 215 11.18 13.18 -7.29
N LEU A 216 10.09 13.77 -7.76
CA LEU A 216 8.78 13.67 -7.17
C LEU A 216 8.18 12.26 -7.32
N GLU A 217 8.32 11.66 -8.52
CA GLU A 217 7.88 10.28 -8.75
C GLU A 217 8.73 9.26 -8.00
N ARG A 218 10.02 9.52 -7.79
CA ARG A 218 10.91 8.70 -6.97
C ARG A 218 10.45 8.64 -5.51
N ARG A 219 9.91 9.74 -4.98
CA ARG A 219 9.41 9.81 -3.60
C ARG A 219 8.14 9.02 -3.38
N THR A 220 7.39 8.65 -4.42
CA THR A 220 6.12 7.91 -4.25
C THR A 220 6.30 6.40 -4.11
N ALA A 221 7.49 5.85 -4.42
CA ALA A 221 7.76 4.39 -4.39
C ALA A 221 6.61 3.55 -4.96
N ALA A 222 5.99 4.03 -6.06
CA ALA A 222 4.79 3.42 -6.62
C ALA A 222 5.04 1.96 -7.02
N TYR A 223 4.13 1.09 -6.61
CA TYR A 223 4.14 -0.31 -7.05
C TYR A 223 3.70 -0.45 -8.52
N PRO A 224 4.04 -1.56 -9.20
CA PRO A 224 3.70 -1.79 -10.60
C PRO A 224 2.18 -1.73 -10.86
N GLU A 225 1.80 -1.11 -11.97
CA GLU A 225 0.40 -1.05 -12.43
C GLU A 225 -0.23 -2.45 -12.51
N GLU A 226 0.55 -3.45 -12.89
CA GLU A 226 0.12 -4.85 -12.99
C GLU A 226 -0.37 -5.40 -11.63
N ILE A 227 0.24 -5.01 -10.50
CA ILE A 227 -0.23 -5.41 -9.17
C ILE A 227 -1.63 -4.84 -8.92
N ALA A 228 -1.82 -3.52 -9.15
CA ALA A 228 -3.14 -2.91 -9.02
C ALA A 228 -4.17 -3.56 -9.94
N HIS A 229 -3.77 -3.82 -11.20
CA HIS A 229 -4.64 -4.45 -12.20
C HIS A 229 -5.15 -5.81 -11.73
N ARG A 230 -4.24 -6.69 -11.32
CA ARG A 230 -4.59 -8.03 -10.83
C ARG A 230 -5.51 -7.95 -9.60
N LEU A 231 -5.14 -7.17 -8.59
CA LEU A 231 -5.91 -7.07 -7.34
C LEU A 231 -7.31 -6.48 -7.58
N ILE A 232 -7.43 -5.42 -8.38
CA ILE A 232 -8.73 -4.82 -8.72
C ILE A 232 -9.61 -5.81 -9.46
N ARG A 233 -9.05 -6.53 -10.44
CA ARG A 233 -9.78 -7.55 -11.18
C ARG A 233 -10.17 -8.75 -10.32
N MET A 234 -9.29 -9.21 -9.44
CA MET A 234 -9.51 -10.39 -8.58
C MET A 234 -10.57 -10.16 -7.51
N PHE A 235 -10.67 -8.94 -6.97
CA PHE A 235 -11.44 -8.70 -5.75
C PHE A 235 -12.58 -7.70 -5.89
N SER A 236 -12.86 -7.20 -7.10
CA SER A 236 -14.02 -6.35 -7.39
C SER A 236 -14.68 -6.69 -8.72
N VAL A 237 -15.95 -6.32 -8.87
CA VAL A 237 -16.65 -6.34 -10.14
C VAL A 237 -16.75 -4.94 -10.75
N LYS A 238 -17.06 -4.83 -12.05
CA LYS A 238 -17.26 -3.52 -12.73
C LYS A 238 -18.27 -2.66 -11.98
N GLY A 239 -18.01 -1.35 -11.93
CA GLY A 239 -18.84 -0.38 -11.24
C GLY A 239 -18.66 -0.28 -9.73
N GLU A 240 -17.93 -1.22 -9.08
CA GLU A 240 -17.67 -1.18 -7.66
C GLU A 240 -16.63 -0.11 -7.28
N LEU A 241 -16.65 0.30 -6.02
CA LEU A 241 -15.77 1.34 -5.47
C LEU A 241 -14.49 0.75 -4.92
N VAL A 242 -13.36 1.26 -5.43
CA VAL A 242 -12.00 0.94 -4.98
C VAL A 242 -11.43 2.11 -4.16
N LEU A 243 -10.94 1.82 -2.97
CA LEU A 243 -10.28 2.77 -2.07
C LEU A 243 -8.77 2.63 -2.14
N ASP A 244 -8.06 3.76 -2.16
CA ASP A 244 -6.62 3.82 -1.86
C ASP A 244 -6.34 4.90 -0.81
N PRO A 245 -6.12 4.53 0.45
CA PRO A 245 -5.87 5.49 1.53
C PRO A 245 -4.48 6.16 1.48
N PHE A 246 -3.58 5.69 0.61
CA PHE A 246 -2.24 6.24 0.39
C PHE A 246 -1.96 6.37 -1.11
N LEU A 247 -2.72 7.23 -1.77
CA LEU A 247 -2.85 7.28 -3.24
C LEU A 247 -1.52 7.51 -3.97
N GLY A 248 -0.60 8.28 -3.37
CA GLY A 248 0.68 8.59 -3.97
C GLY A 248 0.52 9.21 -5.35
N SER A 249 1.11 8.59 -6.35
CA SER A 249 1.06 9.06 -7.74
C SER A 249 -0.23 8.74 -8.50
N GLY A 250 -1.25 8.13 -7.86
CA GLY A 250 -2.55 7.84 -8.48
C GLY A 250 -2.62 6.56 -9.29
N THR A 251 -1.72 5.60 -9.07
CA THR A 251 -1.68 4.32 -9.80
C THR A 251 -3.00 3.56 -9.65
N THR A 252 -3.52 3.42 -8.42
CA THR A 252 -4.77 2.71 -8.14
C THR A 252 -5.95 3.35 -8.88
N THR A 253 -6.07 4.68 -8.85
CA THR A 253 -7.15 5.39 -9.57
C THR A 253 -7.06 5.17 -11.08
N LYS A 254 -5.86 5.31 -11.68
CA LYS A 254 -5.65 5.04 -13.10
C LYS A 254 -6.13 3.63 -13.48
N ILE A 255 -5.73 2.64 -12.71
CA ILE A 255 -6.06 1.24 -13.01
C ILE A 255 -7.55 0.94 -12.74
N ALA A 256 -8.18 1.59 -11.76
CA ALA A 256 -9.62 1.51 -11.55
C ALA A 256 -10.40 2.04 -12.77
N ILE A 257 -9.98 3.18 -13.34
CA ILE A 257 -10.57 3.73 -14.58
C ILE A 257 -10.47 2.69 -15.71
N GLN A 258 -9.29 2.18 -15.98
CA GLN A 258 -9.03 1.22 -17.07
C GLN A 258 -9.83 -0.08 -16.93
N ASN A 259 -10.22 -0.45 -15.72
CA ASN A 259 -10.98 -1.64 -15.42
C ASN A 259 -12.48 -1.37 -15.18
N GLU A 260 -12.98 -0.16 -15.44
CA GLU A 260 -14.38 0.22 -15.24
C GLU A 260 -14.86 0.10 -13.79
N ARG A 261 -14.00 0.44 -12.82
CA ARG A 261 -14.33 0.57 -11.39
C ARG A 261 -14.34 2.04 -11.00
N ASN A 262 -15.17 2.41 -10.05
CA ASN A 262 -15.09 3.71 -9.38
C ASN A 262 -13.90 3.73 -8.41
N SER A 263 -13.39 4.90 -8.05
CA SER A 263 -12.34 4.97 -7.03
C SER A 263 -12.44 6.21 -6.15
N ILE A 264 -11.90 6.08 -4.94
CA ILE A 264 -11.59 7.18 -4.04
C ILE A 264 -10.18 7.00 -3.51
N GLY A 265 -9.38 8.07 -3.54
CA GLY A 265 -8.01 8.05 -3.05
C GLY A 265 -7.71 9.22 -2.13
N TYR A 266 -6.91 8.98 -1.09
CA TYR A 266 -6.43 10.00 -0.15
C TYR A 266 -4.95 10.24 -0.33
N GLU A 267 -4.52 11.51 -0.31
CA GLU A 267 -3.13 11.91 -0.42
C GLU A 267 -2.88 13.14 0.47
N THR A 268 -1.75 13.18 1.14
CA THR A 268 -1.40 14.31 2.02
C THR A 268 -0.46 15.33 1.35
N ASP A 269 0.31 14.88 0.35
CA ASP A 269 1.25 15.75 -0.37
C ASP A 269 0.59 16.40 -1.60
N LEU A 270 0.24 17.69 -1.48
CA LEU A 270 -0.32 18.48 -2.57
C LEU A 270 0.61 18.61 -3.79
N ASN A 271 1.91 18.40 -3.62
CA ASN A 271 2.85 18.46 -4.74
C ASN A 271 2.63 17.31 -5.75
N LEU A 272 1.93 16.25 -5.33
CA LEU A 272 1.59 15.13 -6.23
C LEU A 272 0.39 15.42 -7.14
N LEU A 273 -0.34 16.54 -6.93
CA LEU A 273 -1.50 16.88 -7.75
C LEU A 273 -1.21 16.87 -9.26
N PRO A 274 -0.12 17.48 -9.78
CA PRO A 274 0.15 17.44 -11.24
C PRO A 274 0.42 16.01 -11.75
N VAL A 275 1.07 15.17 -10.95
CA VAL A 275 1.36 13.77 -11.32
C VAL A 275 0.07 12.95 -11.40
N ILE A 276 -0.80 13.10 -10.40
CA ILE A 276 -2.09 12.41 -10.34
C ILE A 276 -2.96 12.86 -11.51
N THR A 277 -3.08 14.17 -11.75
CA THR A 277 -3.86 14.75 -12.84
C THR A 277 -3.42 14.20 -14.19
N LYS A 278 -2.11 14.25 -14.48
CA LYS A 278 -1.54 13.70 -15.72
C LYS A 278 -1.85 12.22 -15.93
N LYS A 279 -1.82 11.41 -14.86
CA LYS A 279 -2.15 9.97 -14.95
C LYS A 279 -3.64 9.71 -15.22
N THR A 280 -4.52 10.57 -14.77
CA THR A 280 -5.97 10.39 -14.89
C THR A 280 -6.58 11.07 -16.11
N GLU A 281 -6.00 12.19 -16.60
CA GLU A 281 -6.49 12.97 -17.76
C GLU A 281 -6.50 12.17 -19.06
N ASN A 282 -5.56 11.28 -19.26
CA ASN A 282 -5.51 10.43 -20.47
C ASN A 282 -6.75 9.53 -20.65
N HIS A 283 -7.61 9.47 -19.63
CA HIS A 283 -8.83 8.66 -19.59
C HIS A 283 -10.10 9.50 -19.41
N ALA A 284 -10.03 10.82 -19.64
CA ALA A 284 -11.12 11.77 -19.38
C ALA A 284 -12.45 11.47 -20.15
N LYS A 285 -12.40 10.73 -21.24
CA LYS A 285 -13.61 10.30 -21.96
C LYS A 285 -14.39 9.20 -21.23
N GLU A 286 -13.72 8.44 -20.37
CA GLU A 286 -14.26 7.25 -19.70
C GLU A 286 -14.52 7.49 -18.21
N ALA A 287 -14.03 8.60 -17.64
CA ALA A 287 -14.02 8.87 -16.21
C ALA A 287 -14.34 10.33 -15.86
N ILE A 288 -15.05 10.51 -14.76
CA ILE A 288 -15.23 11.81 -14.10
C ILE A 288 -14.33 11.83 -12.88
N VAL A 289 -13.30 12.68 -12.89
CA VAL A 289 -12.36 12.83 -11.78
C VAL A 289 -12.66 14.13 -11.01
N LYS A 290 -12.98 14.02 -9.72
CA LYS A 290 -13.21 15.16 -8.82
C LYS A 290 -12.09 15.24 -7.80
N ILE A 291 -11.50 16.42 -7.63
CA ILE A 291 -10.44 16.69 -6.68
C ILE A 291 -10.99 17.57 -5.56
N LYS A 292 -10.79 17.14 -4.31
CA LYS A 292 -11.18 17.88 -3.10
C LYS A 292 -9.95 18.10 -2.25
N LYS A 293 -9.76 19.33 -1.78
CA LYS A 293 -8.76 19.65 -0.74
C LYS A 293 -9.52 19.78 0.58
N ARG A 294 -9.06 19.07 1.62
CA ARG A 294 -9.52 19.30 2.98
C ARG A 294 -8.74 20.48 3.57
N GLU A 295 -9.42 21.36 4.28
CA GLU A 295 -8.75 22.34 5.11
C GLU A 295 -7.99 21.63 6.23
N LYS A 296 -6.78 22.13 6.55
CA LYS A 296 -6.06 21.63 7.73
C LYS A 296 -6.83 22.12 8.97
N ASN A 297 -7.43 21.22 9.70
CA ASN A 297 -7.88 21.49 11.06
C ASN A 297 -6.69 21.71 11.99
#